data_ac4474ab7b81d214b767282ebaee7c67
#
_entry.id   ac4474ab7b81d214b767282ebaee7c67
#
_cell.length_a   1.000
_cell.length_b   1.000
_cell.length_c   1.000
_cell.angle_alpha   90.00
_cell.angle_beta   90.00
_cell.angle_gamma   90.00
#
_symmetry.space_group_name_H-M   'P 1'
#
loop_
_entity.id
_entity.type
_entity.pdbx_description
1 polymer ?
#
loop_
_entity_poly.entity_id
_entity_poly.type
_entity_poly.pdbx_seq_one_letter_code
_entity_poly.pdbx_strand_id
1 'polypeptide(L)'
;MKRWVLLLLCLALLCAGCGKKARTEDFRFVYREVEIGMNAEAGPVLYRLGEPMGFSQSPSCADAGMDTTYYHGGIYLTTSTVEGTERIARAWFADDTVHTGEGLKIGDSRSRAEELYGPEGFREDGIWEAVRGNTRLIITFGEDMVDGIIYEAVHLGKE
;
A
#
# COMPACT_ATOMS: atom_id res chain seq x y z
N MET A 1 -16.67 51.32 17.91
CA MET A 1 -15.55 50.48 18.37
C MET A 1 -15.91 49.01 18.60
N LYS A 2 -17.07 48.65 19.19
CA LYS A 2 -17.47 47.25 19.45
C LYS A 2 -17.71 46.37 18.20
N ARG A 3 -18.11 46.96 17.06
CA ARG A 3 -18.43 46.19 15.85
C ARG A 3 -17.16 45.75 15.06
N TRP A 4 -16.04 46.43 15.21
CA TRP A 4 -14.78 46.10 14.58
C TRP A 4 -14.00 44.98 15.30
N VAL A 5 -14.20 44.87 16.61
CA VAL A 5 -13.58 43.83 17.42
C VAL A 5 -14.23 42.47 17.13
N LEU A 6 -15.55 42.44 16.87
CA LEU A 6 -16.26 41.22 16.46
C LEU A 6 -15.81 40.70 15.07
N LEU A 7 -15.51 41.57 14.13
CA LEU A 7 -15.02 41.22 12.78
C LEU A 7 -13.60 40.63 12.83
N LEU A 8 -12.72 41.15 13.68
CA LEU A 8 -11.37 40.64 13.89
C LEU A 8 -11.38 39.28 14.62
N LEU A 9 -12.33 39.03 15.51
CA LEU A 9 -12.46 37.74 16.20
C LEU A 9 -12.94 36.63 15.28
N CYS A 10 -13.81 36.92 14.29
CA CYS A 10 -14.27 35.94 13.30
C CYS A 10 -13.16 35.56 12.28
N LEU A 11 -12.23 36.45 11.99
CA LEU A 11 -11.14 36.17 11.02
C LEU A 11 -10.04 35.27 11.64
N ALA A 12 -9.87 35.31 12.97
CA ALA A 12 -8.91 34.47 13.70
C ALA A 12 -9.33 32.99 13.83
N LEU A 13 -10.60 32.66 13.64
CA LEU A 13 -11.15 31.30 13.75
C LEU A 13 -11.04 30.49 12.45
N LEU A 14 -10.63 31.08 11.34
CA LEU A 14 -10.50 30.39 10.04
C LEU A 14 -9.11 29.79 9.78
N CYS A 15 -8.13 29.99 10.66
CA CYS A 15 -6.77 29.47 10.49
C CYS A 15 -6.46 28.21 11.32
N ALA A 16 -7.40 27.63 12.02
CA ALA A 16 -7.19 26.43 12.83
C ALA A 16 -7.81 25.19 12.16
N GLY A 17 -7.18 24.69 11.11
CA GLY A 17 -7.73 23.53 10.42
C GLY A 17 -6.85 22.83 9.39
N CYS A 18 -5.53 22.96 9.44
CA CYS A 18 -4.63 22.05 8.73
C CYS A 18 -3.84 21.15 9.68
N GLY A 19 -4.58 20.44 10.53
CA GLY A 19 -4.05 19.23 11.15
C GLY A 19 -3.95 18.16 10.06
N LYS A 20 -2.73 17.77 9.66
CA LYS A 20 -2.52 16.50 8.95
C LYS A 20 -3.14 15.42 9.83
N LYS A 21 -4.34 14.94 9.45
CA LYS A 21 -4.92 13.74 10.06
C LYS A 21 -3.84 12.67 9.91
N ALA A 22 -3.33 12.14 11.02
CA ALA A 22 -2.47 10.96 10.97
C ALA A 22 -3.24 9.91 10.17
N ARG A 23 -2.70 9.48 9.03
CA ARG A 23 -3.29 8.43 8.22
C ARG A 23 -3.16 7.13 9.03
N THR A 24 -4.24 6.76 9.71
CA THR A 24 -4.34 5.52 10.50
C THR A 24 -4.81 4.34 9.65
N GLU A 25 -5.21 4.60 8.40
CA GLU A 25 -5.66 3.56 7.48
C GLU A 25 -4.46 2.85 6.83
N ASP A 26 -4.60 1.54 6.62
CA ASP A 26 -3.60 0.70 5.97
C ASP A 26 -3.22 1.24 4.60
N PHE A 27 -2.01 0.95 4.15
CA PHE A 27 -1.67 1.13 2.74
C PHE A 27 -2.53 0.21 1.89
N ARG A 28 -3.13 0.75 0.82
CA ARG A 28 -3.97 0.03 -0.14
C ARG A 28 -3.72 0.53 -1.53
N PHE A 29 -4.09 -0.25 -2.51
CA PHE A 29 -4.13 0.18 -3.91
C PHE A 29 -5.34 -0.41 -4.62
N VAL A 30 -5.65 0.13 -5.81
CA VAL A 30 -6.74 -0.36 -6.66
C VAL A 30 -6.14 -0.91 -7.94
N TYR A 31 -6.54 -2.13 -8.30
CA TYR A 31 -6.18 -2.75 -9.56
C TYR A 31 -7.45 -3.29 -10.23
N ARG A 32 -7.72 -2.89 -11.50
CA ARG A 32 -8.93 -3.25 -12.25
C ARG A 32 -10.22 -3.05 -11.44
N GLU A 33 -10.34 -1.88 -10.79
CA GLU A 33 -11.47 -1.50 -9.94
C GLU A 33 -11.67 -2.37 -8.68
N VAL A 34 -10.69 -3.21 -8.36
CA VAL A 34 -10.65 -4.00 -7.12
C VAL A 34 -9.70 -3.36 -6.14
N GLU A 35 -10.20 -2.96 -4.96
CA GLU A 35 -9.34 -2.52 -3.86
C GLU A 35 -8.64 -3.73 -3.27
N ILE A 36 -7.33 -3.63 -3.11
CA ILE A 36 -6.47 -4.69 -2.56
C ILE A 36 -5.82 -4.17 -1.29
N GLY A 37 -6.15 -4.83 -0.19
CA GLY A 37 -5.55 -4.60 1.12
C GLY A 37 -4.86 -5.88 1.62
N MET A 38 -3.77 -5.71 2.34
CA MET A 38 -3.06 -6.84 2.95
C MET A 38 -3.90 -7.42 4.10
N ASN A 39 -3.74 -8.72 4.36
CA ASN A 39 -4.52 -9.51 5.32
C ASN A 39 -6.03 -9.65 4.99
N ALA A 40 -6.53 -9.09 3.89
CA ALA A 40 -7.90 -9.33 3.45
C ALA A 40 -8.11 -10.80 3.07
N GLU A 41 -9.35 -11.29 3.18
CA GLU A 41 -9.70 -12.61 2.64
C GLU A 41 -9.46 -12.64 1.13
N ALA A 42 -8.75 -13.65 0.65
CA ALA A 42 -8.33 -13.75 -0.75
C ALA A 42 -9.49 -14.05 -1.70
N GLY A 43 -10.44 -14.89 -1.28
CA GLY A 43 -11.52 -15.36 -2.15
C GLY A 43 -12.30 -14.25 -2.85
N PRO A 44 -12.86 -13.25 -2.14
CA PRO A 44 -13.58 -12.14 -2.75
C PRO A 44 -12.73 -11.28 -3.70
N VAL A 45 -11.45 -11.08 -3.38
CA VAL A 45 -10.51 -10.32 -4.21
C VAL A 45 -10.20 -11.07 -5.50
N LEU A 46 -9.81 -12.34 -5.39
CA LEU A 46 -9.50 -13.21 -6.54
C LEU A 46 -10.71 -13.37 -7.46
N TYR A 47 -11.91 -13.55 -6.90
CA TYR A 47 -13.13 -13.65 -7.69
C TYR A 47 -13.38 -12.39 -8.54
N ARG A 48 -13.16 -11.20 -7.99
CA ARG A 48 -13.35 -9.93 -8.71
C ARG A 48 -12.24 -9.66 -9.74
N LEU A 49 -11.01 -10.12 -9.48
CA LEU A 49 -9.90 -10.00 -10.43
C LEU A 49 -10.05 -10.95 -11.62
N GLY A 50 -10.84 -12.02 -11.47
CA GLY A 50 -11.06 -13.04 -12.48
C GLY A 50 -9.89 -14.02 -12.58
N GLU A 51 -9.86 -14.81 -13.68
CA GLU A 51 -8.83 -15.82 -13.87
C GLU A 51 -7.42 -15.19 -13.98
N PRO A 52 -6.43 -15.71 -13.23
CA PRO A 52 -5.05 -15.26 -13.35
C PRO A 52 -4.45 -15.75 -14.67
N MET A 53 -3.48 -15.02 -15.19
CA MET A 53 -2.69 -15.43 -16.36
C MET A 53 -1.76 -16.61 -16.04
N GLY A 54 -1.49 -16.85 -14.76
CA GLY A 54 -0.71 -17.96 -14.25
C GLY A 54 -0.65 -17.94 -12.72
N PHE A 55 -0.21 -19.04 -12.14
CA PHE A 55 0.05 -19.13 -10.71
C PHE A 55 1.24 -20.05 -10.42
N SER A 56 1.82 -19.89 -9.24
CA SER A 56 2.84 -20.78 -8.69
C SER A 56 2.58 -21.03 -7.21
N GLN A 57 3.07 -22.15 -6.70
CA GLN A 57 2.98 -22.49 -5.28
C GLN A 57 4.36 -22.74 -4.69
N SER A 58 4.55 -22.33 -3.46
CA SER A 58 5.77 -22.56 -2.69
C SER A 58 5.42 -22.86 -1.22
N PRO A 59 6.30 -23.57 -0.49
CA PRO A 59 6.12 -23.74 0.95
C PRO A 59 5.99 -22.39 1.64
N SER A 60 5.00 -22.26 2.53
CA SER A 60 4.79 -21.04 3.30
C SER A 60 5.90 -20.83 4.33
N CYS A 61 6.37 -19.60 4.46
CA CYS A 61 7.27 -19.22 5.56
C CYS A 61 6.50 -18.84 6.83
N ALA A 62 5.20 -18.62 6.72
CA ALA A 62 4.37 -18.13 7.84
C ALA A 62 3.68 -19.29 8.60
N ASP A 63 3.40 -20.39 7.95
CA ASP A 63 2.69 -21.54 8.53
C ASP A 63 3.07 -22.85 7.78
N ALA A 64 2.67 -24.01 8.31
CA ALA A 64 2.91 -25.32 7.69
C ALA A 64 2.00 -25.58 6.47
N GLY A 65 1.99 -24.67 5.52
CA GLY A 65 1.14 -24.71 4.32
C GLY A 65 1.88 -24.33 3.03
N MET A 66 1.11 -24.01 2.02
CA MET A 66 1.60 -23.52 0.73
C MET A 66 1.11 -22.10 0.51
N ASP A 67 2.01 -21.21 0.11
CA ASP A 67 1.67 -19.92 -0.42
C ASP A 67 1.38 -20.06 -1.91
N THR A 68 0.34 -19.40 -2.40
CA THR A 68 0.02 -19.36 -3.83
C THR A 68 0.21 -17.94 -4.34
N THR A 69 1.02 -17.80 -5.38
CA THR A 69 1.22 -16.51 -6.07
C THR A 69 0.50 -16.53 -7.40
N TYR A 70 -0.44 -15.61 -7.58
CA TYR A 70 -1.23 -15.40 -8.78
C TYR A 70 -0.68 -14.23 -9.59
N TYR A 71 -0.56 -14.40 -10.90
CA TYR A 71 -0.18 -13.35 -11.84
C TYR A 71 -1.40 -12.84 -12.62
N HIS A 72 -1.73 -11.57 -12.48
CA HIS A 72 -2.86 -10.91 -13.12
C HIS A 72 -2.45 -9.85 -14.18
N GLY A 73 -1.25 -9.94 -14.73
CA GLY A 73 -0.68 -8.98 -15.68
C GLY A 73 0.12 -7.90 -14.94
N GLY A 74 -0.50 -6.80 -14.49
CA GLY A 74 0.20 -5.72 -13.81
C GLY A 74 0.64 -6.02 -12.38
N ILE A 75 0.13 -7.09 -11.74
CA ILE A 75 0.46 -7.46 -10.35
C ILE A 75 0.72 -8.95 -10.19
N TYR A 76 1.56 -9.27 -9.21
CA TYR A 76 1.61 -10.56 -8.55
C TYR A 76 0.95 -10.44 -7.18
N LEU A 77 0.10 -11.40 -6.84
CA LEU A 77 -0.63 -11.45 -5.59
C LEU A 77 -0.37 -12.78 -4.89
N THR A 78 0.29 -12.75 -3.73
CA THR A 78 0.56 -13.95 -2.95
C THR A 78 -0.46 -14.08 -1.84
N THR A 79 -1.00 -15.26 -1.70
CA THR A 79 -1.91 -15.64 -0.61
C THR A 79 -1.26 -16.70 0.28
N SER A 80 -1.61 -16.66 1.56
CA SER A 80 -1.24 -17.67 2.55
C SER A 80 -2.49 -18.11 3.31
N THR A 81 -2.57 -19.39 3.67
CA THR A 81 -3.65 -19.92 4.51
C THR A 81 -3.27 -19.82 5.97
N VAL A 82 -4.05 -19.08 6.74
CA VAL A 82 -3.89 -18.94 8.19
C VAL A 82 -5.20 -19.29 8.87
N GLU A 83 -5.16 -20.21 9.82
CA GLU A 83 -6.34 -20.68 10.56
C GLU A 83 -7.50 -21.14 9.64
N GLY A 84 -7.15 -21.75 8.49
CA GLY A 84 -8.10 -22.26 7.51
C GLY A 84 -8.69 -21.19 6.57
N THR A 85 -8.27 -19.93 6.68
CA THR A 85 -8.70 -18.85 5.81
C THR A 85 -7.53 -18.40 4.92
N GLU A 86 -7.75 -18.37 3.61
CA GLU A 86 -6.79 -17.85 2.64
C GLU A 86 -6.82 -16.32 2.67
N ARG A 87 -5.66 -15.69 2.91
CA ARG A 87 -5.51 -14.24 3.07
C ARG A 87 -4.44 -13.69 2.14
N ILE A 88 -4.60 -12.43 1.73
CA ILE A 88 -3.60 -11.69 0.95
C ILE A 88 -2.38 -11.41 1.84
N ALA A 89 -1.26 -12.07 1.52
CA ALA A 89 -0.01 -11.95 2.25
C ALA A 89 0.91 -10.88 1.67
N ARG A 90 0.98 -10.82 0.34
CA ARG A 90 1.86 -9.92 -0.38
C ARG A 90 1.28 -9.55 -1.74
N ALA A 91 1.59 -8.35 -2.21
CA ALA A 91 1.38 -7.95 -3.59
C ALA A 91 2.62 -7.20 -4.08
N TRP A 92 3.01 -7.38 -5.36
CA TRP A 92 4.02 -6.53 -5.97
C TRP A 92 3.63 -6.18 -7.40
N PHE A 93 4.05 -5.00 -7.83
CA PHE A 93 3.74 -4.48 -9.15
C PHE A 93 4.69 -5.11 -10.17
N ALA A 94 4.15 -5.56 -11.28
CA ALA A 94 4.90 -6.18 -12.36
C ALA A 94 5.38 -5.16 -13.40
N ASP A 95 4.68 -4.04 -13.52
CA ASP A 95 4.93 -2.99 -14.51
C ASP A 95 4.36 -1.63 -14.07
N ASP A 96 4.44 -0.63 -14.95
CA ASP A 96 3.99 0.76 -14.72
C ASP A 96 2.49 0.99 -14.98
N THR A 97 1.71 -0.07 -15.22
CA THR A 97 0.24 0.04 -15.42
C THR A 97 -0.52 0.16 -14.11
N VAL A 98 0.14 -0.12 -12.99
CA VAL A 98 -0.44 -0.08 -11.63
C VAL A 98 0.22 1.04 -10.83
N HIS A 99 -0.56 1.71 -10.02
CA HIS A 99 -0.08 2.75 -9.11
C HIS A 99 -0.56 2.50 -7.67
N THR A 100 0.21 3.01 -6.72
CA THR A 100 -0.16 2.99 -5.30
C THR A 100 -1.40 3.85 -5.04
N GLY A 101 -1.99 3.75 -3.86
CA GLY A 101 -3.10 4.61 -3.45
C GLY A 101 -2.78 6.10 -3.50
N GLU A 102 -1.51 6.48 -3.34
CA GLU A 102 -0.99 7.84 -3.45
C GLU A 102 -0.58 8.23 -4.89
N GLY A 103 -0.57 7.28 -5.84
CA GLY A 103 -0.32 7.52 -7.26
C GLY A 103 1.13 7.32 -7.71
N LEU A 104 1.98 6.61 -6.94
CA LEU A 104 3.32 6.22 -7.35
C LEU A 104 3.28 4.94 -8.20
N LYS A 105 4.13 4.86 -9.22
CA LYS A 105 4.27 3.68 -10.08
C LYS A 105 5.73 3.37 -10.39
N ILE A 106 5.98 2.19 -10.92
CA ILE A 106 7.29 1.80 -11.46
C ILE A 106 7.68 2.79 -12.56
N GLY A 107 8.92 3.23 -12.56
CA GLY A 107 9.47 4.23 -13.48
C GLY A 107 9.32 5.67 -13.01
N ASP A 108 8.62 5.96 -11.92
CA ASP A 108 8.63 7.30 -11.30
C ASP A 108 9.99 7.60 -10.66
N SER A 109 10.32 8.89 -10.49
CA SER A 109 11.57 9.29 -9.86
C SER A 109 11.54 9.09 -8.34
N ARG A 110 12.73 8.92 -7.73
CA ARG A 110 12.91 8.93 -6.26
C ARG A 110 12.32 10.20 -5.64
N SER A 111 12.51 11.37 -6.26
CA SER A 111 11.96 12.63 -5.77
C SER A 111 10.42 12.62 -5.76
N ARG A 112 9.79 11.92 -6.70
CA ARG A 112 8.33 11.74 -6.69
C ARG A 112 7.89 10.87 -5.52
N ALA A 113 8.62 9.83 -5.19
CA ALA A 113 8.34 9.01 -4.01
C ALA A 113 8.50 9.82 -2.71
N GLU A 114 9.54 10.66 -2.59
CA GLU A 114 9.74 11.57 -1.45
C GLU A 114 8.59 12.58 -1.30
N GLU A 115 8.11 13.13 -2.40
CA GLU A 115 6.97 14.06 -2.40
C GLU A 115 5.70 13.40 -1.85
N LEU A 116 5.43 12.15 -2.24
CA LEU A 116 4.21 11.43 -1.87
C LEU A 116 4.26 10.84 -0.45
N TYR A 117 5.40 10.35 -0.03
CA TYR A 117 5.54 9.54 1.18
C TYR A 117 6.41 10.17 2.26
N GLY A 118 7.20 11.18 1.92
CA GLY A 118 8.16 11.82 2.82
C GLY A 118 9.53 11.12 2.83
N PRO A 119 10.57 11.80 3.33
CA PRO A 119 11.93 11.27 3.36
C PRO A 119 12.18 10.30 4.51
N GLU A 120 11.33 10.27 5.54
CA GLU A 120 11.57 9.53 6.78
C GLU A 120 11.52 8.01 6.63
N GLY A 121 10.99 7.49 5.51
CA GLY A 121 10.98 6.07 5.21
C GLY A 121 12.24 5.55 4.51
N PHE A 122 13.17 6.43 4.10
CA PHE A 122 14.41 5.99 3.45
C PHE A 122 15.36 5.35 4.45
N ARG A 123 15.85 4.17 4.07
CA ARG A 123 16.85 3.40 4.79
C ARG A 123 18.26 3.71 4.24
N GLU A 124 19.30 3.30 4.96
CA GLU A 124 20.70 3.46 4.53
C GLU A 124 21.03 2.72 3.23
N ASP A 125 20.32 1.61 2.95
CA ASP A 125 20.44 0.83 1.72
C ASP A 125 19.74 1.46 0.51
N GLY A 126 19.11 2.63 0.69
CA GLY A 126 18.41 3.37 -0.35
C GLY A 126 16.97 2.93 -0.61
N ILE A 127 16.47 1.91 0.08
CA ILE A 127 15.08 1.46 0.02
C ILE A 127 14.21 2.42 0.84
N TRP A 128 13.03 2.75 0.35
CA TRP A 128 12.00 3.41 1.15
C TRP A 128 11.06 2.36 1.74
N GLU A 129 10.83 2.42 3.05
CA GLU A 129 9.95 1.48 3.74
C GLU A 129 9.14 2.18 4.83
N ALA A 130 7.85 1.87 4.92
CA ALA A 130 7.01 2.27 6.05
C ALA A 130 5.93 1.25 6.34
N VAL A 131 5.45 1.25 7.59
CA VAL A 131 4.30 0.46 8.04
C VAL A 131 3.15 1.41 8.37
N ARG A 132 1.96 1.08 7.88
CA ARG A 132 0.71 1.78 8.20
C ARG A 132 -0.36 0.73 8.44
N GLY A 133 -0.89 0.70 9.68
CA GLY A 133 -1.77 -0.38 10.12
C GLY A 133 -1.11 -1.76 10.02
N ASN A 134 -1.75 -2.68 9.33
CA ASN A 134 -1.20 -4.03 9.10
C ASN A 134 -0.46 -4.19 7.76
N THR A 135 -0.15 -3.10 7.09
CA THR A 135 0.52 -3.12 5.79
C THR A 135 1.88 -2.44 5.83
N ARG A 136 2.90 -3.16 5.38
CA ARG A 136 4.22 -2.63 5.05
C ARG A 136 4.24 -2.31 3.56
N LEU A 137 4.65 -1.09 3.21
CA LEU A 137 4.94 -0.68 1.84
C LEU A 137 6.45 -0.55 1.69
N ILE A 138 7.01 -1.20 0.66
CA ILE A 138 8.43 -1.18 0.32
C ILE A 138 8.55 -0.65 -1.11
N ILE A 139 9.43 0.33 -1.31
CA ILE A 139 9.73 0.91 -2.61
C ILE A 139 11.22 0.79 -2.84
N THR A 140 11.61 0.15 -3.92
CA THR A 140 13.02 0.00 -4.34
C THR A 140 13.34 0.90 -5.51
N PHE A 141 14.62 1.23 -5.68
CA PHE A 141 15.08 2.18 -6.69
C PHE A 141 16.33 1.68 -7.40
N GLY A 142 16.29 1.71 -8.75
CA GLY A 142 17.43 1.55 -9.62
C GLY A 142 17.72 2.88 -10.34
N GLU A 143 18.95 3.40 -10.24
CA GLU A 143 19.35 4.67 -10.88
C GLU A 143 18.42 5.86 -10.57
N ASP A 144 17.97 5.97 -9.30
CA ASP A 144 17.02 6.99 -8.83
C ASP A 144 15.60 6.92 -9.43
N MET A 145 15.27 5.81 -10.07
CA MET A 145 13.91 5.50 -10.54
C MET A 145 13.31 4.36 -9.71
N VAL A 146 12.01 4.40 -9.47
CA VAL A 146 11.27 3.30 -8.83
C VAL A 146 11.34 2.07 -9.72
N ASP A 147 11.94 0.99 -9.24
CA ASP A 147 12.04 -0.30 -9.93
C ASP A 147 11.23 -1.42 -9.26
N GLY A 148 10.75 -1.19 -8.03
CA GLY A 148 9.87 -2.13 -7.34
C GLY A 148 8.94 -1.46 -6.35
N ILE A 149 7.71 -1.97 -6.29
CA ILE A 149 6.69 -1.56 -5.30
C ILE A 149 6.07 -2.83 -4.74
N ILE A 150 6.18 -3.02 -3.42
CA ILE A 150 5.77 -4.23 -2.72
C ILE A 150 4.90 -3.85 -1.52
N TYR A 151 3.78 -4.52 -1.39
CA TYR A 151 2.91 -4.49 -0.21
C TYR A 151 3.02 -5.83 0.52
N GLU A 152 3.19 -5.80 1.83
CA GLU A 152 3.26 -7.01 2.66
C GLU A 152 2.35 -6.88 3.88
N ALA A 153 1.68 -7.95 4.27
CA ALA A 153 1.01 -8.04 5.55
C ALA A 153 2.05 -8.14 6.68
N VAL A 154 1.97 -7.27 7.68
CA VAL A 154 2.84 -7.34 8.87
C VAL A 154 2.43 -8.50 9.77
N HIS A 155 1.13 -8.73 9.89
CA HIS A 155 0.54 -9.85 10.62
C HIS A 155 -0.58 -10.47 9.79
N LEU A 156 -0.47 -11.77 9.51
CA LEU A 156 -1.52 -12.53 8.86
C LEU A 156 -2.46 -13.13 9.92
N GLY A 157 -3.78 -13.10 9.65
CA GLY A 157 -4.78 -13.71 10.50
C GLY A 157 -5.09 -12.97 11.81
N LYS A 158 -4.38 -11.90 12.14
CA LYS A 158 -4.67 -11.08 13.33
C LYS A 158 -5.48 -9.84 12.93
N GLU A 159 -6.58 -9.60 13.64
CA GLU A 159 -7.38 -8.36 13.58
C GLU A 159 -6.90 -7.36 14.62
#